data_498ed1b648ab220e2d41225a36a1b8a8
#
_entry.id   498ed1b648ab220e2d41225a36a1b8a8
#
_cell.length_a   1.000
_cell.length_b   1.000
_cell.length_c   1.000
_cell.angle_alpha   90.00
_cell.angle_beta   90.00
_cell.angle_gamma   90.00
#
_symmetry.space_group_name_H-M   'P 1'
#
loop_
_entity.id
_entity.type
_entity.pdbx_description
1 polymer ?
#
loop_
_entity_poly.entity_id
_entity_poly.type
_entity_poly.pdbx_seq_one_letter_code
_entity_poly.pdbx_strand_id
1 'polypeptide(L)'
;MARKFIDLSVALEMGIVSDPPMALPEIEYINHAMSADQICSFFPGLDKKDLPGEEGWAVENLKISTHNGTHLDAPYHYHSTICLLYTSPSPRD
;
A
#
# COMPACT_ATOMS: atom_id res chain seq x y z
N MET A 1 7.40 -24.62 23.44
CA MET A 1 8.17 -24.54 22.19
C MET A 1 8.07 -23.17 21.57
N ALA A 2 9.20 -22.58 21.28
CA ALA A 2 9.22 -21.30 20.60
C ALA A 2 8.83 -21.49 19.13
N ARG A 3 7.98 -20.60 18.62
CA ARG A 3 7.68 -20.55 17.20
C ARG A 3 8.73 -19.72 16.48
N LYS A 4 9.02 -20.11 15.27
CA LYS A 4 9.93 -19.36 14.41
C LYS A 4 9.17 -18.88 13.18
N PHE A 5 9.30 -17.59 12.89
CA PHE A 5 8.67 -16.99 11.72
C PHE A 5 9.75 -16.59 10.73
N ILE A 6 9.54 -16.94 9.47
CA ILE A 6 10.47 -16.59 8.40
C ILE A 6 9.67 -15.79 7.39
N ASP A 7 10.09 -14.54 7.15
CA ASP A 7 9.45 -13.66 6.16
C ASP A 7 10.10 -13.92 4.80
N LEU A 8 9.30 -14.46 3.88
CA LEU A 8 9.74 -14.75 2.51
C LEU A 8 9.28 -13.69 1.53
N SER A 9 8.61 -12.63 2.01
CA SER A 9 8.05 -11.62 1.14
C SER A 9 9.10 -10.69 0.57
N VAL A 10 8.82 -10.15 -0.62
CA VAL A 10 9.61 -9.07 -1.21
C VAL A 10 8.97 -7.73 -0.84
N ALA A 11 9.80 -6.69 -0.75
CA ALA A 11 9.28 -5.35 -0.49
C ALA A 11 8.48 -4.84 -1.68
N LEU A 12 7.43 -4.07 -1.40
CA LEU A 12 6.69 -3.34 -2.44
C LEU A 12 7.41 -2.01 -2.67
N GLU A 13 8.18 -1.94 -3.72
CA GLU A 13 8.99 -0.77 -4.07
C GLU A 13 8.97 -0.56 -5.58
N MET A 14 9.08 0.71 -5.99
CA MET A 14 9.29 1.01 -7.40
C MET A 14 10.71 0.57 -7.79
N GLY A 15 10.84 -0.07 -8.95
CA GLY A 15 12.14 -0.44 -9.47
C GLY A 15 12.67 -1.78 -9.03
N ILE A 16 12.00 -2.50 -8.14
CA ILE A 16 12.34 -3.88 -7.84
C ILE A 16 11.86 -4.78 -8.98
N VAL A 17 12.76 -5.61 -9.50
CA VAL A 17 12.47 -6.49 -10.64
C VAL A 17 11.85 -7.79 -10.14
N SER A 18 10.78 -7.70 -9.38
CA SER A 18 9.99 -8.87 -8.97
C SER A 18 8.72 -9.01 -9.81
N ASP A 19 8.35 -7.94 -10.51
CA ASP A 19 7.15 -7.89 -11.34
C ASP A 19 7.51 -7.51 -12.78
N PRO A 20 6.65 -7.84 -13.76
CA PRO A 20 6.87 -7.39 -15.12
C PRO A 20 6.92 -5.86 -15.20
N PRO A 21 7.71 -5.26 -16.11
CA PRO A 21 7.84 -3.81 -16.19
C PRO A 21 6.51 -3.06 -16.33
N MET A 22 5.52 -3.64 -16.99
CA MET A 22 4.20 -3.03 -17.17
C MET A 22 3.32 -3.10 -15.92
N ALA A 23 3.70 -3.91 -14.95
CA ALA A 23 2.92 -4.16 -13.74
C ALA A 23 3.63 -3.71 -12.47
N LEU A 24 4.66 -2.87 -12.60
CA LEU A 24 5.39 -2.36 -11.44
C LEU A 24 4.48 -1.45 -10.60
N PRO A 25 4.62 -1.49 -9.27
CA PRO A 25 3.88 -0.57 -8.43
C PRO A 25 4.32 0.87 -8.65
N GLU A 26 3.37 1.78 -8.55
CA GLU A 26 3.61 3.21 -8.57
C GLU A 26 3.37 3.75 -7.17
N ILE A 27 4.37 4.43 -6.60
CA ILE A 27 4.28 4.99 -5.26
C ILE A 27 4.59 6.47 -5.34
N GLU A 28 3.63 7.30 -4.93
CA GLU A 28 3.81 8.74 -4.80
C GLU A 28 4.04 9.07 -3.34
N TYR A 29 5.20 9.62 -3.04
CA TYR A 29 5.58 10.01 -1.68
C TYR A 29 5.24 11.47 -1.44
N ILE A 30 4.40 11.74 -0.43
CA ILE A 30 4.08 13.10 0.00
C ILE A 30 4.71 13.28 1.36
N ASN A 31 5.75 14.11 1.43
CA ASN A 31 6.47 14.32 2.67
C ASN A 31 5.82 15.42 3.53
N HIS A 32 6.38 15.65 4.71
CA HIS A 32 5.83 16.60 5.69
C HIS A 32 5.77 18.04 5.16
N ALA A 33 6.75 18.44 4.35
CA ALA A 33 6.77 19.79 3.79
C ALA A 33 5.69 19.97 2.72
N MET A 34 5.51 18.97 1.87
CA MET A 34 4.49 19.01 0.81
C MET A 34 3.09 18.99 1.39
N SER A 35 2.85 18.19 2.41
CA SER A 35 1.52 18.08 3.01
C SER A 35 1.14 19.26 3.89
N ALA A 36 2.11 20.03 4.37
CA ALA A 36 1.82 21.25 5.13
C ALA A 36 0.97 22.22 4.30
N ASP A 37 1.30 22.40 3.02
CA ASP A 37 0.50 23.24 2.12
C ASP A 37 -0.89 22.64 1.89
N GLN A 38 -0.95 21.32 1.79
CA GLN A 38 -2.20 20.61 1.57
C GLN A 38 -3.14 20.77 2.77
N ILE A 39 -2.62 20.65 3.98
CA ILE A 39 -3.40 20.84 5.21
C ILE A 39 -3.97 22.25 5.24
N CYS A 40 -3.14 23.25 4.94
CA CYS A 40 -3.59 24.64 4.94
C CYS A 40 -4.67 24.92 3.91
N SER A 41 -4.67 24.17 2.81
CA SER A 41 -5.73 24.29 1.80
C SER A 41 -7.06 23.71 2.26
N PHE A 42 -7.05 22.73 3.17
CA PHE A 42 -8.28 22.13 3.71
C PHE A 42 -8.92 22.98 4.81
N PHE A 43 -8.14 23.79 5.48
CA PHE A 43 -8.61 24.59 6.60
C PHE A 43 -8.36 26.07 6.34
N PRO A 44 -9.34 26.80 5.76
CA PRO A 44 -9.18 28.22 5.48
C PRO A 44 -8.84 29.01 6.76
N GLY A 45 -7.83 29.87 6.66
CA GLY A 45 -7.37 30.65 7.79
C GLY A 45 -6.21 30.02 8.57
N LEU A 46 -5.87 28.77 8.27
CA LEU A 46 -4.72 28.11 8.87
C LEU A 46 -3.48 28.39 8.04
N ASP A 47 -2.42 28.91 8.69
CA ASP A 47 -1.12 29.14 8.05
C ASP A 47 -0.14 28.03 8.45
N LYS A 48 0.88 27.80 7.63
CA LYS A 48 1.93 26.82 7.94
C LYS A 48 2.57 27.06 9.30
N LYS A 49 2.76 28.30 9.68
CA LYS A 49 3.38 28.67 10.96
C LYS A 49 2.55 28.19 12.16
N ASP A 50 1.26 27.89 11.95
CA ASP A 50 0.40 27.36 12.99
C ASP A 50 0.60 25.86 13.20
N LEU A 51 1.28 25.19 12.27
CA LEU A 51 1.60 23.77 12.38
C LEU A 51 2.88 23.56 13.18
N PRO A 52 2.95 22.53 14.03
CA PRO A 52 4.19 22.24 14.77
C PRO A 52 5.36 22.01 13.79
N GLY A 53 6.41 22.84 13.91
CA GLY A 53 7.57 22.78 13.04
C GLY A 53 7.29 23.13 11.59
N GLU A 54 6.14 23.71 11.29
CA GLU A 54 5.66 23.99 9.94
C GLU A 54 5.56 22.73 9.09
N GLU A 55 5.31 21.59 9.72
CA GLU A 55 5.25 20.29 9.07
C GLU A 55 3.83 19.73 9.09
N GLY A 56 3.48 19.01 8.04
CA GLY A 56 2.25 18.25 7.96
C GLY A 56 2.48 16.77 8.24
N TRP A 57 1.77 15.93 7.50
CA TRP A 57 1.89 14.48 7.61
C TRP A 57 2.76 13.90 6.48
N ALA A 58 3.19 12.66 6.64
CA ALA A 58 3.82 11.89 5.58
C ALA A 58 2.81 10.83 5.11
N VAL A 59 2.56 10.79 3.80
CA VAL A 59 1.56 9.90 3.20
C VAL A 59 2.11 9.38 1.88
N GLU A 60 1.78 8.15 1.55
CA GLU A 60 2.09 7.56 0.26
C GLU A 60 0.79 7.19 -0.46
N ASN A 61 0.72 7.53 -1.74
CA ASN A 61 -0.37 7.09 -2.60
C ASN A 61 0.14 5.96 -3.49
N LEU A 62 -0.54 4.83 -3.46
CA LEU A 62 -0.13 3.62 -4.12
C LEU A 62 -1.07 3.29 -5.28
N LYS A 63 -0.48 2.95 -6.43
CA LYS A 63 -1.20 2.33 -7.51
C LYS A 63 -0.56 0.99 -7.74
N ILE A 64 -1.23 -0.07 -7.33
CA ILE A 64 -0.70 -1.42 -7.37
C ILE A 64 -1.74 -2.39 -7.92
N SER A 65 -1.23 -3.50 -8.45
CA SER A 65 -2.05 -4.68 -8.73
C SER A 65 -2.02 -5.58 -7.50
N THR A 66 -3.10 -6.32 -7.27
CA THR A 66 -3.10 -7.34 -6.22
C THR A 66 -2.10 -8.47 -6.50
N HIS A 67 -1.51 -8.48 -7.70
CA HIS A 67 -0.48 -9.44 -8.10
C HIS A 67 0.94 -8.87 -8.02
N ASN A 68 1.11 -7.70 -7.42
CA ASN A 68 2.45 -7.16 -7.19
C ASN A 68 3.14 -7.88 -6.02
N GLY A 69 4.43 -8.15 -6.19
CA GLY A 69 5.25 -8.75 -5.15
C GLY A 69 4.77 -10.13 -4.71
N THR A 70 5.03 -10.44 -3.46
CA THR A 70 4.64 -11.72 -2.87
C THR A 70 3.15 -11.67 -2.48
N HIS A 71 2.36 -12.59 -3.02
CA HIS A 71 0.92 -12.58 -2.82
C HIS A 71 0.34 -13.99 -2.94
N LEU A 72 -0.93 -14.10 -2.57
CA LEU A 72 -1.72 -15.33 -2.68
C LEU A 72 -2.86 -15.07 -3.65
N ASP A 73 -3.01 -15.94 -4.64
CA ASP A 73 -4.12 -15.86 -5.58
C ASP A 73 -5.36 -16.54 -5.01
N ALA A 74 -6.46 -15.79 -4.94
CA ALA A 74 -7.73 -16.35 -4.56
C ALA A 74 -8.36 -17.11 -5.75
N PRO A 75 -9.26 -18.07 -5.48
CA PRO A 75 -9.94 -18.78 -6.58
C PRO A 75 -10.70 -17.86 -7.55
N TYR A 76 -11.19 -16.72 -7.07
CA TYR A 76 -11.86 -15.74 -7.93
C TYR A 76 -10.95 -15.21 -9.04
N HIS A 77 -9.63 -15.22 -8.83
CA HIS A 77 -8.70 -14.82 -9.88
C HIS A 77 -8.82 -15.68 -11.13
N TYR A 78 -9.17 -16.95 -10.95
CA TYR A 78 -9.24 -17.92 -12.04
C TYR A 78 -10.62 -18.09 -12.63
N HIS A 79 -11.68 -17.74 -11.89
CA HIS A 79 -13.04 -17.93 -12.38
C HIS A 79 -14.02 -16.98 -11.71
N SER A 80 -14.90 -16.38 -12.52
CA SER A 80 -15.82 -15.33 -12.07
C SER A 80 -16.89 -15.80 -11.08
N THR A 81 -17.18 -17.07 -11.05
CA THR A 81 -18.21 -17.62 -10.15
C THR A 81 -17.69 -18.03 -8.79
N ILE A 82 -16.39 -17.84 -8.52
CA ILE A 82 -15.77 -18.24 -7.27
C ILE A 82 -15.57 -17.02 -6.40
N CYS A 83 -16.11 -17.05 -5.17
CA CYS A 83 -16.05 -15.94 -4.23
C CYS A 83 -14.65 -15.80 -3.62
N LEU A 84 -14.22 -14.56 -3.37
CA LEU A 84 -12.94 -14.27 -2.75
C LEU A 84 -12.81 -14.84 -1.33
N LEU A 85 -13.90 -14.81 -0.56
CA LEU A 85 -13.83 -15.11 0.87
C LEU A 85 -14.30 -16.51 1.23
N TYR A 86 -15.23 -17.08 0.46
CA TYR A 86 -15.92 -18.28 0.89
C TYR A 86 -15.51 -19.55 0.14
N THR A 87 -14.78 -19.43 -0.94
CA THR A 87 -14.39 -20.57 -1.76
C THR A 87 -12.92 -20.94 -1.65
N SER A 88 -12.10 -20.09 -1.05
CA SER A 88 -10.71 -20.43 -0.77
C SER A 88 -10.63 -21.45 0.35
N PRO A 89 -9.85 -22.52 0.18
CA PRO A 89 -9.66 -23.47 1.26
C PRO A 89 -9.09 -22.79 2.50
N SER A 90 -9.62 -23.15 3.67
CA SER A 90 -9.17 -22.60 4.93
C SER A 90 -9.10 -23.73 5.96
N PRO A 91 -8.12 -23.70 6.86
CA PRO A 91 -8.06 -24.69 7.94
C PRO A 91 -9.28 -24.69 8.86
N ARG A 92 -10.11 -23.63 8.79
CA ARG A 92 -11.34 -23.53 9.58
C ARG A 92 -12.56 -24.09 8.89
N ASP A 93 -12.48 -24.35 7.64
CA ASP A 93 -13.59 -24.92 6.85
C ASP A 93 -13.57 -26.46 6.86
#